data_defa7d97ddeaeaf18e106859a09d9e78
#
_entry.id   defa7d97ddeaeaf18e106859a09d9e78
#
_cell.length_a   1.000
_cell.length_b   1.000
_cell.length_c   1.000
_cell.angle_alpha   90.00
_cell.angle_beta   90.00
_cell.angle_gamma   90.00
#
_symmetry.space_group_name_H-M   'P 1'
#
loop_
_entity.id
_entity.type
_entity.pdbx_description
1 polymer ?
#
loop_
_entity_poly.entity_id
_entity_poly.type
_entity_poly.pdbx_seq_one_letter_code
_entity_poly.pdbx_strand_id
1 'polypeptide(L)'
;SSRLVALLDQYLDRLVTGMLKSMFGEGVINGEVKAALAQIAIESCVTDWMAPGVPKTGIVFAGFSSADVRPMYLEIRVGSAFGGIVKHQLVDGGAPTQREPAIIRSFAQADLIDALLRGAQPGYRYVMFQLMRQGIGALLNAVGGEIAKKDANLAKSVLQTFDQAPLAVARAIIMAGDDIARHAMEMRVAEVVSSAAPELLADYASKLVRLSVIEHELTGSQTVAEPILAVYMKKGQIVRVGPHTS
;
A
#
# COMPACT_ATOMS: atom_id res chain seq x y z
N SER A 1 2.84 -17.32 -25.15
CA SER A 1 1.39 -17.16 -24.88
C SER A 1 0.60 -18.47 -25.04
N SER A 2 0.90 -19.36 -26.02
CA SER A 2 0.18 -20.62 -26.28
C SER A 2 0.22 -21.60 -25.09
N ARG A 3 1.34 -21.66 -24.36
CA ARG A 3 1.50 -22.56 -23.20
C ARG A 3 0.69 -22.12 -22.00
N LEU A 4 0.50 -20.81 -21.82
CA LEU A 4 -0.33 -20.25 -20.75
C LEU A 4 -1.82 -20.53 -21.02
N VAL A 5 -2.26 -20.38 -22.26
CA VAL A 5 -3.64 -20.67 -22.68
C VAL A 5 -3.96 -22.15 -22.47
N ALA A 6 -3.07 -23.07 -22.90
CA ALA A 6 -3.29 -24.50 -22.70
C ALA A 6 -3.31 -24.93 -21.23
N LEU A 7 -2.49 -24.31 -20.36
CA LEU A 7 -2.52 -24.52 -18.92
C LEU A 7 -3.80 -23.99 -18.29
N LEU A 8 -4.24 -22.81 -18.73
CA LEU A 8 -5.47 -22.19 -18.27
C LEU A 8 -6.70 -23.00 -18.66
N ASP A 9 -6.77 -23.50 -19.87
CA ASP A 9 -7.88 -24.36 -20.34
C ASP A 9 -7.99 -25.63 -19.49
N GLN A 10 -6.86 -26.23 -19.12
CA GLN A 10 -6.85 -27.45 -18.30
C GLN A 10 -7.27 -27.22 -16.84
N TYR A 11 -6.94 -26.05 -16.26
CA TYR A 11 -7.23 -25.73 -14.86
C TYR A 11 -8.54 -24.98 -14.69
N LEU A 12 -8.90 -24.09 -15.62
CA LEU A 12 -10.12 -23.29 -15.58
C LEU A 12 -11.38 -24.18 -15.60
N ASP A 13 -11.38 -25.24 -16.40
CA ASP A 13 -12.55 -26.12 -16.49
C ASP A 13 -12.84 -26.85 -15.16
N ARG A 14 -11.81 -27.19 -14.38
CA ARG A 14 -11.97 -27.82 -13.06
C ARG A 14 -12.27 -26.83 -11.94
N LEU A 15 -11.49 -25.76 -11.85
CA LEU A 15 -11.58 -24.79 -10.76
C LEU A 15 -12.77 -23.85 -10.91
N VAL A 16 -12.93 -23.27 -12.10
CA VAL A 16 -13.98 -22.28 -12.34
C VAL A 16 -15.34 -22.96 -12.36
N THR A 17 -15.48 -24.13 -13.00
CA THR A 17 -16.75 -24.86 -12.99
C THR A 17 -17.11 -25.33 -11.58
N GLY A 18 -16.16 -25.86 -10.80
CA GLY A 18 -16.41 -26.28 -9.42
C GLY A 18 -16.77 -25.14 -8.49
N MET A 19 -16.00 -24.03 -8.56
CA MET A 19 -16.19 -22.85 -7.71
C MET A 19 -17.47 -22.09 -8.07
N LEU A 20 -17.78 -21.93 -9.35
CA LEU A 20 -18.99 -21.25 -9.80
C LEU A 20 -20.26 -22.07 -9.52
N LYS A 21 -20.21 -23.40 -9.67
CA LYS A 21 -21.30 -24.28 -9.24
C LYS A 21 -21.60 -24.16 -7.75
N SER A 22 -20.56 -24.04 -6.91
CA SER A 22 -20.74 -23.86 -5.46
C SER A 22 -21.29 -22.48 -5.08
N MET A 23 -20.96 -21.42 -5.84
CA MET A 23 -21.37 -20.04 -5.54
C MET A 23 -22.73 -19.66 -6.16
N PHE A 24 -23.05 -20.13 -7.36
CA PHE A 24 -24.19 -19.65 -8.12
C PHE A 24 -25.20 -20.75 -8.54
N GLY A 25 -24.92 -22.01 -8.23
CA GLY A 25 -25.76 -23.15 -8.63
C GLY A 25 -25.54 -23.59 -10.10
N GLU A 26 -26.10 -24.76 -10.46
CA GLU A 26 -25.80 -25.40 -11.76
C GLU A 26 -26.38 -24.70 -13.00
N GLY A 27 -27.38 -23.83 -12.84
CA GLY A 27 -28.13 -23.24 -13.98
C GLY A 27 -27.58 -21.93 -14.56
N VAL A 28 -26.58 -21.31 -13.93
CA VAL A 28 -26.15 -19.94 -14.27
C VAL A 28 -24.96 -19.89 -15.24
N ILE A 29 -24.30 -21.03 -15.48
CA ILE A 29 -23.04 -21.05 -16.22
C ILE A 29 -23.26 -21.48 -17.66
N ASN A 30 -23.51 -20.53 -18.53
CA ASN A 30 -23.50 -20.76 -19.99
C ASN A 30 -22.07 -20.61 -20.57
N GLY A 31 -21.90 -20.97 -21.84
CA GLY A 31 -20.60 -20.91 -22.52
C GLY A 31 -19.99 -19.51 -22.59
N GLU A 32 -20.81 -18.45 -22.67
CA GLU A 32 -20.38 -17.06 -22.71
C GLU A 32 -19.78 -16.61 -21.36
N VAL A 33 -20.42 -16.98 -20.25
CA VAL A 33 -19.91 -16.70 -18.90
C VAL A 33 -18.59 -17.41 -18.65
N LYS A 34 -18.45 -18.67 -19.09
CA LYS A 34 -17.19 -19.41 -19.03
C LYS A 34 -16.08 -18.72 -19.82
N ALA A 35 -16.36 -18.31 -21.06
CA ALA A 35 -15.38 -17.62 -21.90
C ALA A 35 -14.96 -16.27 -21.31
N ALA A 36 -15.91 -15.47 -20.80
CA ALA A 36 -15.62 -14.21 -20.15
C ALA A 36 -14.73 -14.39 -18.88
N LEU A 37 -15.02 -15.41 -18.07
CA LEU A 37 -14.22 -15.70 -16.87
C LEU A 37 -12.83 -16.22 -17.23
N ALA A 38 -12.71 -17.04 -18.28
CA ALA A 38 -11.41 -17.46 -18.80
C ALA A 38 -10.59 -16.25 -19.27
N GLN A 39 -11.20 -15.32 -19.98
CA GLN A 39 -10.55 -14.09 -20.42
C GLN A 39 -10.09 -13.24 -19.23
N ILE A 40 -10.94 -13.03 -18.21
CA ILE A 40 -10.60 -12.30 -16.98
C ILE A 40 -9.43 -12.98 -16.26
N ALA A 41 -9.43 -14.31 -16.16
CA ALA A 41 -8.35 -15.05 -15.53
C ALA A 41 -7.03 -14.90 -16.29
N ILE A 42 -7.06 -14.98 -17.63
CA ILE A 42 -5.87 -14.74 -18.47
C ILE A 42 -5.36 -13.31 -18.29
N GLU A 43 -6.23 -12.33 -18.40
CA GLU A 43 -5.88 -10.93 -18.20
C GLU A 43 -5.31 -10.67 -16.80
N SER A 44 -5.92 -11.26 -15.76
CA SER A 44 -5.41 -11.14 -14.41
C SER A 44 -4.03 -11.78 -14.21
N CYS A 45 -3.64 -12.77 -15.01
CA CYS A 45 -2.30 -13.38 -14.96
C CYS A 45 -1.24 -12.55 -15.68
N VAL A 46 -1.61 -11.79 -16.72
CA VAL A 46 -0.64 -11.05 -17.56
C VAL A 46 -0.58 -9.57 -17.24
N THR A 47 -1.52 -9.02 -16.48
CA THR A 47 -1.51 -7.63 -16.03
C THR A 47 -0.69 -7.47 -14.75
N ASP A 48 -0.10 -6.29 -14.55
CA ASP A 48 0.63 -5.94 -13.32
C ASP A 48 -0.30 -5.77 -12.11
N TRP A 49 -1.62 -5.81 -12.33
CA TRP A 49 -2.59 -5.68 -11.24
C TRP A 49 -2.58 -6.91 -10.33
N MET A 50 -2.43 -6.69 -9.04
CA MET A 50 -2.53 -7.71 -8.01
C MET A 50 -3.80 -7.51 -7.21
N ALA A 51 -4.63 -8.55 -7.12
CA ALA A 51 -5.89 -8.48 -6.38
C ALA A 51 -5.67 -8.09 -4.91
N PRO A 52 -6.54 -7.25 -4.33
CA PRO A 52 -6.55 -7.01 -2.90
C PRO A 52 -6.73 -8.31 -2.12
N GLY A 53 -6.06 -8.46 -0.97
CA GLY A 53 -6.19 -9.64 -0.11
C GLY A 53 -5.39 -10.87 -0.54
N VAL A 54 -4.77 -10.88 -1.72
CA VAL A 54 -3.84 -11.96 -2.10
C VAL A 54 -2.51 -11.76 -1.35
N PRO A 55 -1.96 -12.80 -0.71
CA PRO A 55 -0.64 -12.74 -0.09
C PRO A 55 0.42 -12.27 -1.09
N LYS A 56 1.26 -11.35 -0.66
CA LYS A 56 2.32 -10.76 -1.48
C LYS A 56 3.62 -10.75 -0.69
N THR A 57 4.72 -11.01 -1.37
CA THR A 57 6.07 -10.90 -0.81
C THR A 57 6.75 -9.67 -1.39
N GLY A 58 7.22 -8.78 -0.53
CA GLY A 58 8.05 -7.65 -0.93
C GLY A 58 9.51 -8.09 -1.10
N ILE A 59 10.13 -7.68 -2.19
CA ILE A 59 11.57 -7.81 -2.41
C ILE A 59 12.12 -6.42 -2.62
N VAL A 60 13.13 -6.05 -1.85
CA VAL A 60 13.78 -4.75 -1.94
C VAL A 60 15.21 -4.94 -2.41
N PHE A 61 15.55 -4.27 -3.48
CA PHE A 61 16.92 -4.13 -3.94
C PHE A 61 17.41 -2.74 -3.54
N ALA A 62 18.55 -2.68 -2.88
CA ALA A 62 19.19 -1.41 -2.54
C ALA A 62 20.68 -1.49 -2.83
N GLY A 63 21.26 -0.40 -3.30
CA GLY A 63 22.67 -0.39 -3.63
C GLY A 63 23.14 0.88 -4.33
N PHE A 64 24.39 0.83 -4.77
CA PHE A 64 25.03 1.87 -5.55
C PHE A 64 25.32 1.34 -6.94
N SER A 65 24.98 2.08 -7.98
CA SER A 65 25.51 1.84 -9.31
C SER A 65 27.00 2.20 -9.36
N SER A 66 27.73 1.62 -10.29
CA SER A 66 29.15 1.96 -10.51
C SER A 66 29.36 3.41 -10.88
N ALA A 67 28.40 4.01 -11.57
CA ALA A 67 28.43 5.42 -12.02
C ALA A 67 27.83 6.39 -11.00
N ASP A 68 26.99 5.92 -10.08
CA ASP A 68 26.25 6.79 -9.17
C ASP A 68 26.99 7.02 -7.86
N VAL A 69 26.87 8.23 -7.36
CA VAL A 69 27.39 8.63 -6.04
C VAL A 69 26.34 8.34 -4.95
N ARG A 70 25.06 8.26 -5.31
CA ARG A 70 23.95 8.09 -4.39
C ARG A 70 23.40 6.67 -4.43
N PRO A 71 22.94 6.13 -3.28
CA PRO A 71 22.27 4.85 -3.26
C PRO A 71 20.92 4.94 -3.98
N MET A 72 20.48 3.82 -4.54
CA MET A 72 19.15 3.64 -5.10
C MET A 72 18.46 2.48 -4.40
N TYR A 73 17.14 2.51 -4.38
CA TYR A 73 16.34 1.34 -3.99
C TYR A 73 15.25 1.07 -5.02
N LEU A 74 14.78 -0.17 -5.03
CA LEU A 74 13.71 -0.67 -5.86
C LEU A 74 12.90 -1.67 -5.06
N GLU A 75 11.59 -1.43 -4.92
CA GLU A 75 10.65 -2.35 -4.30
C GLU A 75 9.84 -3.06 -5.37
N ILE A 76 9.89 -4.39 -5.34
CA ILE A 76 9.08 -5.26 -6.19
C ILE A 76 8.18 -6.09 -5.28
N ARG A 77 6.90 -6.12 -5.57
CA ARG A 77 5.96 -7.07 -4.96
C ARG A 77 5.80 -8.28 -5.85
N VAL A 78 5.95 -9.44 -5.24
CA VAL A 78 5.79 -10.73 -5.89
C VAL A 78 4.51 -11.36 -5.32
N GLY A 79 3.62 -11.73 -6.20
CA GLY A 79 2.38 -12.42 -5.85
C GLY A 79 2.45 -13.92 -6.13
N SER A 80 1.34 -14.47 -6.60
CA SER A 80 1.24 -15.89 -6.96
C SER A 80 2.10 -16.25 -8.17
N ALA A 81 2.59 -17.48 -8.21
CA ALA A 81 3.20 -18.08 -9.39
C ALA A 81 2.19 -19.01 -10.06
N PHE A 82 2.08 -18.92 -11.38
CA PHE A 82 1.22 -19.78 -12.16
C PHE A 82 1.95 -20.26 -13.43
N GLY A 83 2.00 -21.56 -13.65
CA GLY A 83 2.62 -22.13 -14.85
C GLY A 83 4.10 -21.77 -15.06
N GLY A 84 4.85 -21.52 -13.98
CA GLY A 84 6.24 -21.07 -14.05
C GLY A 84 6.42 -19.55 -14.30
N ILE A 85 5.31 -18.81 -14.37
CA ILE A 85 5.30 -17.34 -14.46
C ILE A 85 5.03 -16.79 -13.06
N VAL A 86 5.95 -15.97 -12.57
CA VAL A 86 5.79 -15.28 -11.29
C VAL A 86 5.21 -13.90 -11.54
N LYS A 87 4.06 -13.64 -10.96
CA LYS A 87 3.44 -12.32 -11.04
C LYS A 87 4.19 -11.35 -10.13
N HIS A 88 4.63 -10.25 -10.69
CA HIS A 88 5.35 -9.23 -9.97
C HIS A 88 4.89 -7.83 -10.38
N GLN A 89 5.05 -6.88 -9.49
CA GLN A 89 4.71 -5.48 -9.70
C GLN A 89 5.83 -4.61 -9.14
N LEU A 90 6.32 -3.68 -9.93
CA LEU A 90 7.15 -2.60 -9.44
C LEU A 90 6.27 -1.65 -8.64
N VAL A 91 6.58 -1.47 -7.35
CA VAL A 91 5.76 -0.67 -6.44
C VAL A 91 6.34 0.71 -6.25
N ASP A 92 7.62 0.77 -5.97
CA ASP A 92 8.32 2.01 -5.66
C ASP A 92 9.81 1.88 -6.02
N GLY A 93 10.45 3.00 -6.21
CA GLY A 93 11.89 3.06 -6.45
C GLY A 93 12.37 4.50 -6.48
N GLY A 94 13.58 4.72 -6.03
CA GLY A 94 14.13 6.07 -6.01
C GLY A 94 15.55 6.16 -5.50
N ALA A 95 16.07 7.37 -5.57
CA ALA A 95 17.34 7.77 -5.03
C ALA A 95 17.20 9.11 -4.30
N PRO A 96 18.00 9.39 -3.27
CA PRO A 96 18.05 10.71 -2.67
C PRO A 96 18.37 11.78 -3.70
N THR A 97 17.70 12.92 -3.61
CA THR A 97 17.89 14.08 -4.50
C THR A 97 18.53 15.23 -3.73
N GLN A 98 18.77 16.36 -4.40
CA GLN A 98 19.20 17.57 -3.70
C GLN A 98 18.10 18.16 -2.82
N ARG A 99 16.83 17.96 -3.19
CA ARG A 99 15.66 18.43 -2.43
C ARG A 99 15.28 17.47 -1.31
N GLU A 100 15.51 16.18 -1.52
CA GLU A 100 15.29 15.11 -0.56
C GLU A 100 16.61 14.36 -0.34
N PRO A 101 17.49 14.89 0.52
CA PRO A 101 18.85 14.34 0.70
C PRO A 101 18.86 12.98 1.41
N ALA A 102 17.76 12.59 2.04
CA ALA A 102 17.58 11.32 2.73
C ALA A 102 16.21 10.74 2.43
N ILE A 103 16.14 9.41 2.34
CA ILE A 103 14.89 8.66 2.15
C ILE A 103 14.81 7.63 3.28
N ILE A 104 13.68 7.60 3.97
CA ILE A 104 13.33 6.52 4.89
C ILE A 104 12.12 5.81 4.32
N ARG A 105 12.23 4.49 4.19
CA ARG A 105 11.13 3.63 3.73
C ARG A 105 11.01 2.44 4.66
N SER A 106 9.79 2.18 5.05
CA SER A 106 9.39 0.96 5.74
C SER A 106 8.92 -0.06 4.70
N PHE A 107 9.44 -1.27 4.80
CA PHE A 107 9.06 -2.38 3.95
C PHE A 107 8.40 -3.46 4.80
N ALA A 108 7.45 -4.19 4.24
CA ALA A 108 6.65 -5.21 4.91
C ALA A 108 5.68 -4.62 5.97
N GLN A 109 6.01 -4.66 7.23
CA GLN A 109 5.15 -4.17 8.32
C GLN A 109 5.42 -2.69 8.59
N ALA A 110 4.85 -1.87 7.74
CA ALA A 110 5.11 -0.45 7.72
C ALA A 110 4.26 0.37 8.70
N ASP A 111 3.19 -0.22 9.24
CA ASP A 111 2.11 0.54 9.91
C ASP A 111 2.61 1.38 11.09
N LEU A 112 3.43 0.82 11.97
CA LEU A 112 3.99 1.56 13.09
C LEU A 112 5.03 2.58 12.63
N ILE A 113 5.94 2.19 11.76
CA ILE A 113 6.99 3.08 11.24
C ILE A 113 6.35 4.22 10.46
N ASP A 114 5.34 3.93 9.64
CA ASP A 114 4.56 4.93 8.93
C ASP A 114 3.79 5.84 9.89
N ALA A 115 3.25 5.29 10.99
CA ALA A 115 2.62 6.09 12.04
C ALA A 115 3.60 7.04 12.72
N LEU A 116 4.81 6.57 13.03
CA LEU A 116 5.87 7.40 13.61
C LEU A 116 6.36 8.48 12.63
N LEU A 117 6.55 8.12 11.37
CA LEU A 117 7.03 9.05 10.34
C LEU A 117 5.96 10.04 9.86
N ARG A 118 4.70 9.66 9.88
CA ARG A 118 3.58 10.46 9.36
C ARG A 118 2.64 10.99 10.45
N GLY A 119 2.88 10.63 11.71
CA GLY A 119 2.12 11.10 12.85
C GLY A 119 0.71 10.50 13.01
N ALA A 120 0.30 9.57 12.14
CA ALA A 120 -1.01 8.92 12.26
C ALA A 120 -1.03 7.52 11.63
N GLN A 121 -1.67 6.58 12.31
CA GLN A 121 -1.89 5.24 11.77
C GLN A 121 -2.87 5.25 10.58
N PRO A 122 -2.70 4.37 9.58
CA PRO A 122 -3.62 4.27 8.44
C PRO A 122 -5.08 4.06 8.83
N GLY A 123 -5.35 3.25 9.86
CA GLY A 123 -6.69 3.02 10.40
C GLY A 123 -7.34 4.29 10.95
N TYR A 124 -6.59 5.12 11.68
CA TYR A 124 -7.10 6.40 12.18
C TYR A 124 -7.47 7.36 11.04
N ARG A 125 -6.67 7.42 9.99
CA ARG A 125 -6.95 8.23 8.79
C ARG A 125 -8.24 7.81 8.12
N TYR A 126 -8.46 6.49 7.99
CA TYR A 126 -9.70 5.96 7.42
C TYR A 126 -10.92 6.38 8.25
N VAL A 127 -10.84 6.24 9.58
CA VAL A 127 -11.92 6.68 10.48
C VAL A 127 -12.18 8.18 10.34
N MET A 128 -11.14 9.01 10.35
CA MET A 128 -11.28 10.46 10.16
C MET A 128 -11.89 10.81 8.81
N PHE A 129 -11.49 10.12 7.74
CA PHE A 129 -12.10 10.28 6.41
C PHE A 129 -13.60 9.98 6.45
N GLN A 130 -14.02 8.86 7.06
CA GLN A 130 -15.42 8.49 7.15
C GLN A 130 -16.23 9.51 7.99
N LEU A 131 -15.68 9.95 9.11
CA LEU A 131 -16.33 10.96 9.96
C LEU A 131 -16.51 12.30 9.22
N MET A 132 -15.47 12.77 8.52
CA MET A 132 -15.56 13.99 7.71
C MET A 132 -16.58 13.86 6.59
N ARG A 133 -16.56 12.76 5.85
CA ARG A 133 -17.54 12.49 4.79
C ARG A 133 -18.96 12.49 5.33
N GLN A 134 -19.20 11.81 6.45
CA GLN A 134 -20.52 11.77 7.10
C GLN A 134 -20.96 13.14 7.61
N GLY A 135 -20.06 13.89 8.27
CA GLY A 135 -20.34 15.23 8.77
C GLY A 135 -20.71 16.21 7.65
N ILE A 136 -19.95 16.21 6.57
CA ILE A 136 -20.24 17.07 5.40
C ILE A 136 -21.57 16.66 4.75
N GLY A 137 -21.82 15.35 4.62
CA GLY A 137 -23.10 14.85 4.11
C GLY A 137 -24.29 15.24 4.97
N ALA A 138 -24.17 15.15 6.30
CA ALA A 138 -25.20 15.58 7.23
C ALA A 138 -25.46 17.08 7.14
N LEU A 139 -24.42 17.90 7.02
CA LEU A 139 -24.54 19.35 6.81
C LEU A 139 -25.27 19.68 5.50
N LEU A 140 -24.91 19.04 4.38
CA LEU A 140 -25.58 19.24 3.11
C LEU A 140 -27.06 18.84 3.17
N ASN A 141 -27.39 17.73 3.82
CA ASN A 141 -28.76 17.30 4.02
C ASN A 141 -29.56 18.28 4.90
N ALA A 142 -28.96 18.81 5.96
CA ALA A 142 -29.61 19.84 6.77
C ALA A 142 -29.90 21.12 6.00
N VAL A 143 -28.93 21.60 5.20
CA VAL A 143 -29.10 22.77 4.32
C VAL A 143 -30.16 22.49 3.26
N GLY A 144 -30.11 21.31 2.62
CA GLY A 144 -31.13 20.89 1.66
C GLY A 144 -32.53 20.84 2.26
N GLY A 145 -32.65 20.38 3.51
CA GLY A 145 -33.91 20.37 4.25
C GLY A 145 -34.48 21.78 4.51
N GLU A 146 -33.63 22.76 4.83
CA GLU A 146 -34.07 24.16 5.01
C GLU A 146 -34.49 24.79 3.66
N ILE A 147 -33.77 24.50 2.56
CA ILE A 147 -34.16 24.97 1.25
C ILE A 147 -35.49 24.34 0.82
N ALA A 148 -35.70 23.04 1.09
CA ALA A 148 -36.91 22.32 0.71
C ALA A 148 -38.19 22.89 1.35
N LYS A 149 -38.08 23.52 2.50
CA LYS A 149 -39.23 24.25 3.15
C LYS A 149 -39.71 25.40 2.30
N LYS A 150 -38.86 25.98 1.43
CA LYS A 150 -39.18 27.10 0.57
C LYS A 150 -39.41 26.69 -0.88
N ASP A 151 -38.55 25.79 -1.38
CA ASP A 151 -38.58 25.28 -2.76
C ASP A 151 -38.00 23.87 -2.82
N ALA A 152 -38.86 22.87 -2.98
CA ALA A 152 -38.49 21.47 -3.01
C ALA A 152 -37.70 21.11 -4.30
N ASN A 153 -37.96 21.80 -5.42
CA ASN A 153 -37.25 21.54 -6.68
C ASN A 153 -35.81 22.07 -6.60
N LEU A 154 -35.65 23.27 -6.04
CA LEU A 154 -34.34 23.84 -5.83
C LEU A 154 -33.50 22.98 -4.86
N ALA A 155 -34.10 22.50 -3.77
CA ALA A 155 -33.45 21.60 -2.82
C ALA A 155 -32.93 20.33 -3.52
N LYS A 156 -33.77 19.70 -4.33
CA LYS A 156 -33.40 18.51 -5.10
C LYS A 156 -32.24 18.78 -6.08
N SER A 157 -32.28 19.89 -6.80
CA SER A 157 -31.23 20.30 -7.72
C SER A 157 -29.89 20.53 -6.99
N VAL A 158 -29.93 21.24 -5.85
CA VAL A 158 -28.74 21.49 -5.01
C VAL A 158 -28.14 20.17 -4.51
N LEU A 159 -28.94 19.28 -3.92
CA LEU A 159 -28.46 18.01 -3.42
C LEU A 159 -27.86 17.14 -4.51
N GLN A 160 -28.46 17.10 -5.70
CA GLN A 160 -27.91 16.39 -6.85
C GLN A 160 -26.58 16.98 -7.34
N THR A 161 -26.47 18.31 -7.38
CA THR A 161 -25.25 18.99 -7.80
C THR A 161 -24.08 18.70 -6.86
N PHE A 162 -24.35 18.60 -5.56
CA PHE A 162 -23.34 18.38 -4.52
C PHE A 162 -23.25 16.94 -4.01
N ASP A 163 -23.84 15.97 -4.71
CA ASP A 163 -23.86 14.56 -4.29
C ASP A 163 -22.46 13.99 -4.00
N GLN A 164 -21.48 14.34 -4.82
CA GLN A 164 -20.09 13.88 -4.67
C GLN A 164 -19.23 14.80 -3.78
N ALA A 165 -19.75 15.95 -3.36
CA ALA A 165 -18.98 16.93 -2.58
C ALA A 165 -18.45 16.38 -1.25
N PRO A 166 -19.22 15.62 -0.44
CA PRO A 166 -18.71 15.06 0.81
C PRO A 166 -17.50 14.17 0.62
N LEU A 167 -17.49 13.37 -0.43
CA LEU A 167 -16.37 12.49 -0.77
C LEU A 167 -15.15 13.30 -1.22
N ALA A 168 -15.34 14.25 -2.12
CA ALA A 168 -14.28 15.07 -2.69
C ALA A 168 -13.62 15.96 -1.62
N VAL A 169 -14.41 16.63 -0.80
CA VAL A 169 -13.90 17.52 0.26
C VAL A 169 -13.19 16.72 1.35
N ALA A 170 -13.78 15.63 1.85
CA ALA A 170 -13.13 14.78 2.83
C ALA A 170 -11.78 14.25 2.33
N ARG A 171 -11.74 13.82 1.07
CA ARG A 171 -10.49 13.35 0.43
C ARG A 171 -9.45 14.47 0.34
N ALA A 172 -9.85 15.66 -0.09
CA ALA A 172 -8.94 16.80 -0.21
C ALA A 172 -8.34 17.21 1.15
N ILE A 173 -9.14 17.25 2.21
CA ILE A 173 -8.69 17.59 3.58
C ILE A 173 -7.68 16.55 4.09
N ILE A 174 -7.99 15.26 3.95
CA ILE A 174 -7.07 14.19 4.40
C ILE A 174 -5.77 14.23 3.61
N MET A 175 -5.82 14.38 2.28
CA MET A 175 -4.60 14.47 1.47
C MET A 175 -3.75 15.68 1.83
N ALA A 176 -4.36 16.86 2.01
CA ALA A 176 -3.64 18.06 2.43
C ALA A 176 -3.01 17.90 3.82
N GLY A 177 -3.73 17.30 4.78
CA GLY A 177 -3.21 16.99 6.11
C GLY A 177 -2.03 16.02 6.06
N ASP A 178 -2.12 14.99 5.23
CA ASP A 178 -1.04 14.02 5.01
C ASP A 178 0.20 14.66 4.39
N ASP A 179 0.02 15.55 3.43
CA ASP A 179 1.14 16.24 2.78
C ASP A 179 1.85 17.19 3.77
N ILE A 180 1.10 17.91 4.59
CA ILE A 180 1.66 18.77 5.64
C ILE A 180 2.41 17.95 6.69
N ALA A 181 1.80 16.89 7.21
CA ALA A 181 2.42 16.03 8.22
C ALA A 181 3.69 15.36 7.68
N ARG A 182 3.60 14.83 6.45
CA ARG A 182 4.75 14.21 5.77
C ARG A 182 5.88 15.21 5.62
N HIS A 183 5.61 16.39 5.06
CA HIS A 183 6.62 17.40 4.84
C HIS A 183 7.30 17.84 6.14
N ALA A 184 6.53 18.08 7.20
CA ALA A 184 7.07 18.49 8.50
C ALA A 184 7.95 17.41 9.15
N MET A 185 7.58 16.14 9.05
CA MET A 185 8.34 15.03 9.64
C MET A 185 9.51 14.61 8.75
N GLU A 186 9.31 14.51 7.44
CA GLU A 186 10.37 14.15 6.49
C GLU A 186 11.52 15.16 6.54
N MET A 187 11.24 16.45 6.67
CA MET A 187 12.27 17.48 6.82
C MET A 187 13.12 17.25 8.08
N ARG A 188 12.48 17.03 9.24
CA ARG A 188 13.20 16.78 10.51
C ARG A 188 14.02 15.49 10.46
N VAL A 189 13.42 14.44 9.94
CA VAL A 189 14.09 13.14 9.84
C VAL A 189 15.20 13.19 8.79
N ALA A 190 14.99 13.85 7.65
CA ALA A 190 15.99 14.01 6.61
C ALA A 190 17.22 14.78 7.11
N GLU A 191 17.03 15.81 7.94
CA GLU A 191 18.13 16.56 8.56
C GLU A 191 18.98 15.67 9.46
N VAL A 192 18.33 14.88 10.36
CA VAL A 192 19.03 13.94 11.23
C VAL A 192 19.75 12.86 10.42
N VAL A 193 19.05 12.26 9.44
CA VAL A 193 19.58 11.15 8.64
C VAL A 193 20.74 11.62 7.74
N SER A 194 20.64 12.81 7.15
CA SER A 194 21.69 13.32 6.25
C SER A 194 23.00 13.64 6.98
N SER A 195 22.94 13.96 8.27
CA SER A 195 24.09 14.31 9.11
C SER A 195 24.63 13.14 9.95
N ALA A 196 23.85 12.07 10.08
CA ALA A 196 24.22 10.94 10.94
C ALA A 196 25.28 10.02 10.29
N ALA A 197 26.16 9.47 11.12
CA ALA A 197 27.08 8.43 10.70
C ALA A 197 26.31 7.15 10.27
N PRO A 198 26.78 6.40 9.28
CA PRO A 198 26.11 5.19 8.81
C PRO A 198 25.84 4.15 9.89
N GLU A 199 26.74 4.04 10.86
CA GLU A 199 26.63 3.14 12.03
C GLU A 199 25.42 3.55 12.91
N LEU A 200 25.23 4.85 13.10
CA LEU A 200 24.10 5.41 13.86
C LEU A 200 22.77 5.22 13.11
N LEU A 201 22.78 5.33 11.79
CA LEU A 201 21.61 5.05 10.95
C LEU A 201 21.20 3.58 11.05
N ALA A 202 22.15 2.65 11.06
CA ALA A 202 21.88 1.23 11.24
C ALA A 202 21.31 0.93 12.63
N ASP A 203 21.79 1.60 13.67
CA ASP A 203 21.24 1.51 15.01
C ASP A 203 19.80 2.06 15.09
N TYR A 204 19.54 3.21 14.50
CA TYR A 204 18.17 3.75 14.41
C TYR A 204 17.21 2.83 13.65
N ALA A 205 17.64 2.28 12.51
CA ALA A 205 16.84 1.33 11.75
C ALA A 205 16.52 0.09 12.61
N SER A 206 17.51 -0.47 13.35
CA SER A 206 17.29 -1.59 14.24
C SER A 206 16.29 -1.27 15.36
N LYS A 207 16.36 -0.08 15.96
CA LYS A 207 15.42 0.38 16.99
C LYS A 207 14.00 0.51 16.46
N LEU A 208 13.83 1.03 15.23
CA LEU A 208 12.51 1.12 14.59
C LEU A 208 11.90 -0.27 14.34
N VAL A 209 12.71 -1.23 13.90
CA VAL A 209 12.23 -2.62 13.71
C VAL A 209 11.88 -3.26 15.06
N ARG A 210 12.68 -3.03 16.12
CA ARG A 210 12.34 -3.51 17.49
C ARG A 210 11.01 -2.96 18.00
N LEU A 211 10.70 -1.69 17.74
CA LEU A 211 9.41 -1.12 18.09
C LEU A 211 8.26 -1.85 17.37
N SER A 212 8.44 -2.22 16.10
CA SER A 212 7.45 -3.03 15.39
C SER A 212 7.30 -4.44 15.97
N VAL A 213 8.40 -5.08 16.43
CA VAL A 213 8.34 -6.38 17.14
C VAL A 213 7.50 -6.24 18.41
N ILE A 214 7.75 -5.23 19.23
CA ILE A 214 7.02 -4.99 20.48
C ILE A 214 5.53 -4.74 20.21
N GLU A 215 5.19 -3.95 19.22
CA GLU A 215 3.78 -3.71 18.83
C GLU A 215 3.09 -5.01 18.45
N HIS A 216 3.76 -5.85 17.67
CA HIS A 216 3.19 -7.13 17.24
C HIS A 216 3.04 -8.14 18.38
N GLU A 217 3.98 -8.15 19.31
CA GLU A 217 3.85 -8.95 20.54
C GLU A 217 2.64 -8.51 21.37
N LEU A 218 2.44 -7.20 21.52
CA LEU A 218 1.29 -6.64 22.25
C LEU A 218 -0.04 -6.88 21.55
N THR A 219 -0.06 -6.96 20.22
CA THR A 219 -1.29 -7.20 19.43
C THR A 219 -1.54 -8.67 19.12
N GLY A 220 -0.62 -9.58 19.51
CA GLY A 220 -0.74 -11.02 19.29
C GLY A 220 -0.47 -11.47 17.87
N SER A 221 0.05 -10.60 17.00
CA SER A 221 0.42 -10.95 15.62
C SER A 221 1.94 -11.18 15.52
N GLN A 222 2.38 -12.43 15.51
CA GLN A 222 3.81 -12.79 15.39
C GLN A 222 4.24 -12.77 13.91
N THR A 223 4.52 -11.62 13.36
CA THR A 223 4.94 -11.48 11.98
C THR A 223 6.39 -10.95 11.82
N VAL A 224 6.98 -10.44 12.89
CA VAL A 224 8.40 -10.06 12.96
C VAL A 224 9.05 -10.83 14.10
N ALA A 225 10.19 -11.47 13.85
CA ALA A 225 10.92 -12.25 14.82
C ALA A 225 12.37 -11.77 14.94
N GLU A 226 12.95 -11.92 16.12
CA GLU A 226 14.39 -11.76 16.29
C GLU A 226 15.14 -12.99 15.70
N PRO A 227 16.42 -12.86 15.25
CA PRO A 227 17.27 -11.71 15.44
C PRO A 227 17.12 -10.64 14.37
N ILE A 228 17.17 -9.37 14.76
CA ILE A 228 17.21 -8.23 13.84
C ILE A 228 18.64 -8.06 13.34
N LEU A 229 18.80 -8.14 12.03
CA LEU A 229 20.10 -7.90 11.38
C LEU A 229 20.09 -6.50 10.77
N ALA A 230 21.01 -5.67 11.17
CA ALA A 230 21.25 -4.37 10.56
C ALA A 230 22.49 -4.43 9.67
N VAL A 231 22.35 -3.82 8.51
CA VAL A 231 23.43 -3.70 7.54
C VAL A 231 23.46 -2.26 7.03
N TYR A 232 24.63 -1.68 6.91
CA TYR A 232 24.77 -0.46 6.15
C TYR A 232 25.70 -0.65 4.96
N MET A 233 25.44 0.10 3.90
CA MET A 233 26.21 0.06 2.68
C MET A 233 26.88 1.40 2.42
N LYS A 234 28.17 1.35 2.13
CA LYS A 234 28.92 2.43 1.48
C LYS A 234 29.30 1.99 0.09
N LYS A 235 29.64 2.92 -0.80
CA LYS A 235 30.09 2.56 -2.15
C LYS A 235 31.26 1.58 -2.07
N GLY A 236 31.08 0.38 -2.62
CA GLY A 236 32.07 -0.68 -2.62
C GLY A 236 32.19 -1.50 -1.32
N GLN A 237 31.36 -1.24 -0.31
CA GLN A 237 31.45 -1.97 0.97
C GLN A 237 30.06 -2.22 1.58
N ILE A 238 29.84 -3.43 2.06
CA ILE A 238 28.69 -3.82 2.88
C ILE A 238 29.21 -4.17 4.27
N VAL A 239 28.68 -3.51 5.29
CA VAL A 239 29.08 -3.73 6.67
C VAL A 239 27.88 -4.23 7.48
N ARG A 240 28.02 -5.39 8.11
CA ARG A 240 27.04 -5.89 9.08
C ARG A 240 27.29 -5.23 10.42
N VAL A 241 26.24 -4.65 10.97
CA VAL A 241 26.24 -4.21 12.36
C VAL A 241 25.81 -5.42 13.17
N GLY A 242 26.66 -5.89 14.09
CA GLY A 242 26.38 -7.07 14.90
C GLY A 242 25.07 -6.92 15.67
N PRO A 243 24.45 -8.04 16.09
CA PRO A 243 23.32 -7.96 16.99
C PRO A 243 23.77 -7.22 18.24
N HIS A 244 23.11 -6.11 18.57
CA HIS A 244 23.27 -5.53 19.89
C HIS A 244 22.71 -6.53 20.90
N THR A 245 23.57 -7.33 21.48
CA THR A 245 23.25 -8.09 22.70
C THR A 245 23.07 -7.07 23.80
N SER A 246 21.84 -6.82 24.17
CA SER A 246 21.45 -6.07 25.35
C SER A 246 21.85 -6.80 26.59
#